data_a2aa9ee9298f017242eb549d4c842088
#
_entry.id   a2aa9ee9298f017242eb549d4c842088
#
_cell.length_a   1.000
_cell.length_b   1.000
_cell.length_c   1.000
_cell.angle_alpha   90.00
_cell.angle_beta   90.00
_cell.angle_gamma   90.00
#
_symmetry.space_group_name_H-M   'P 1'
#
loop_
_entity.id
_entity.type
_entity.pdbx_description
1 polymer ?
#
loop_
_entity_poly.entity_id
_entity_poly.type
_entity_poly.pdbx_seq_one_letter_code
_entity_poly.pdbx_strand_id
1 'polypeptide(L)'
;EGERLQTKLGLAQRLMAALGSEQERWAVNVQQMKEDANLLAGDVLVAASFVSYVGCFNKAFRTVLMTDIMLPYLKSNNVPMSDNPDPLVILTDAAQVAGWNAEGLPSDRVSVENGAISVYAERWPLMIDPQLQGIVWVKEKESKNNLQITRLTNKNMLSVMEKSLETGWSVMIENLQEVLDAVIGPIVGRQKIKKGRNYLVKLGDKEVEYHEKFKLILHTKLANPHYPPEVQAECTLINFMVTEDGLEDQLLAKVVTKERPDLEEEKTVLIRQQNEFTVKSKQLEDDLLKKLAEAEGDITEDVDLIESLEDAKKTS
;
A
#
# COMPACT_ATOMS: atom_id res chain seq x y z
N GLU A 1 1.42 25.03 -48.22
CA GLU A 1 2.13 25.74 -47.14
C GLU A 1 1.16 26.45 -46.22
N GLY A 2 0.14 27.22 -46.76
CA GLY A 2 -0.87 27.91 -45.96
C GLY A 2 -1.75 27.00 -45.12
N GLU A 3 -2.22 25.86 -45.66
CA GLU A 3 -3.03 24.88 -44.90
C GLU A 3 -2.23 24.23 -43.77
N ARG A 4 -0.96 23.93 -43.98
CA ARG A 4 -0.07 23.36 -42.94
C ARG A 4 0.16 24.33 -41.78
N LEU A 5 0.35 25.61 -42.09
CA LEU A 5 0.47 26.68 -41.09
C LEU A 5 -0.81 26.89 -40.30
N GLN A 6 -1.96 26.77 -40.95
CA GLN A 6 -3.28 26.94 -40.32
C GLN A 6 -3.57 25.76 -39.38
N THR A 7 -3.18 24.52 -39.76
CA THR A 7 -3.31 23.35 -38.91
C THR A 7 -2.39 23.46 -37.68
N LYS A 8 -1.12 23.87 -37.88
CA LYS A 8 -0.20 24.12 -36.75
C LYS A 8 -0.71 25.17 -35.77
N LEU A 9 -1.25 26.26 -36.30
CA LEU A 9 -1.84 27.33 -35.47
C LEU A 9 -3.02 26.80 -34.65
N GLY A 10 -3.91 25.99 -35.26
CA GLY A 10 -5.02 25.36 -34.57
C GLY A 10 -4.58 24.42 -33.47
N LEU A 11 -3.56 23.58 -33.71
CA LEU A 11 -2.96 22.66 -32.71
C LEU A 11 -2.31 23.45 -31.58
N ALA A 12 -1.55 24.49 -31.86
CA ALA A 12 -0.93 25.37 -30.88
C ALA A 12 -1.97 26.06 -29.98
N GLN A 13 -3.08 26.52 -30.56
CA GLN A 13 -4.18 27.13 -29.80
C GLN A 13 -4.86 26.10 -28.87
N ARG A 14 -5.11 24.89 -29.34
CA ARG A 14 -5.65 23.78 -28.52
C ARG A 14 -4.70 23.45 -27.37
N LEU A 15 -3.41 23.32 -27.66
CA LEU A 15 -2.36 23.07 -26.66
C LEU A 15 -2.31 24.18 -25.60
N MET A 16 -2.30 25.45 -26.02
CA MET A 16 -2.32 26.59 -25.09
C MET A 16 -3.57 26.61 -24.21
N ALA A 17 -4.74 26.26 -24.76
CA ALA A 17 -5.99 26.24 -24.02
C ALA A 17 -6.02 25.05 -23.02
N ALA A 18 -5.40 23.91 -23.36
CA ALA A 18 -5.29 22.77 -22.46
C ALA A 18 -4.25 23.00 -21.36
N LEU A 19 -3.09 23.57 -21.69
CA LEU A 19 -2.00 23.79 -20.72
C LEU A 19 -2.18 25.02 -19.83
N GLY A 20 -2.97 26.01 -20.23
CA GLY A 20 -3.07 27.29 -19.51
C GLY A 20 -3.51 27.13 -18.05
N SER A 21 -4.55 26.33 -17.80
CA SER A 21 -5.03 26.00 -16.43
C SER A 21 -4.06 25.10 -15.68
N GLU A 22 -3.43 24.17 -16.39
CA GLU A 22 -2.48 23.25 -15.79
C GLU A 22 -1.18 23.93 -15.38
N GLN A 23 -0.71 24.89 -16.17
CA GLN A 23 0.51 25.65 -15.87
C GLN A 23 0.40 26.40 -14.52
N GLU A 24 -0.74 27.04 -14.25
CA GLU A 24 -0.97 27.72 -12.98
C GLU A 24 -1.03 26.72 -11.84
N ARG A 25 -1.76 25.62 -11.99
CA ARG A 25 -1.86 24.54 -11.01
C ARG A 25 -0.47 23.94 -10.69
N TRP A 26 0.29 23.62 -11.70
CA TRP A 26 1.64 23.05 -11.54
C TRP A 26 2.63 24.03 -10.93
N ALA A 27 2.54 25.32 -11.24
CA ALA A 27 3.40 26.33 -10.62
C ALA A 27 3.17 26.39 -9.09
N VAL A 28 1.90 26.37 -8.66
CA VAL A 28 1.54 26.33 -7.24
C VAL A 28 2.02 25.02 -6.61
N ASN A 29 1.77 23.88 -7.23
CA ASN A 29 2.18 22.57 -6.74
C ASN A 29 3.72 22.46 -6.59
N VAL A 30 4.48 22.95 -7.58
CA VAL A 30 5.95 22.94 -7.51
C VAL A 30 6.46 23.80 -6.37
N GLN A 31 5.84 24.94 -6.11
CA GLN A 31 6.21 25.78 -4.96
C GLN A 31 5.90 25.07 -3.65
N GLN A 32 4.72 24.48 -3.53
CA GLN A 32 4.33 23.69 -2.36
C GLN A 32 5.28 22.51 -2.14
N MET A 33 5.59 21.75 -3.18
CA MET A 33 6.54 20.63 -3.09
C MET A 33 7.95 21.05 -2.63
N LYS A 34 8.40 22.26 -3.00
CA LYS A 34 9.69 22.79 -2.51
C LYS A 34 9.65 23.12 -1.03
N GLU A 35 8.55 23.62 -0.54
CA GLU A 35 8.35 23.89 0.89
C GLU A 35 8.26 22.58 1.67
N ASP A 36 7.47 21.63 1.18
CA ASP A 36 7.29 20.31 1.78
C ASP A 36 8.59 19.51 1.81
N ALA A 37 9.46 19.66 0.80
CA ALA A 37 10.77 19.00 0.76
C ALA A 37 11.65 19.34 1.96
N ASN A 38 11.52 20.52 2.54
CA ASN A 38 12.26 20.91 3.74
C ASN A 38 11.74 20.21 5.01
N LEU A 39 10.47 19.84 5.01
CA LEU A 39 9.77 19.19 6.11
C LEU A 39 9.79 17.66 5.98
N LEU A 40 10.08 17.16 4.79
CA LEU A 40 10.00 15.75 4.43
C LEU A 40 10.79 14.82 5.35
N ALA A 41 11.96 15.27 5.83
CA ALA A 41 12.80 14.45 6.70
C ALA A 41 12.09 14.09 8.02
N GLY A 42 11.39 15.04 8.64
CA GLY A 42 10.62 14.81 9.85
C GLY A 42 9.37 13.97 9.59
N ASP A 43 8.66 14.27 8.51
CA ASP A 43 7.45 13.55 8.13
C ASP A 43 7.75 12.08 7.80
N VAL A 44 8.83 11.80 7.08
CA VAL A 44 9.31 10.43 6.83
C VAL A 44 9.72 9.73 8.12
N LEU A 45 10.34 10.43 9.07
CA LEU A 45 10.69 9.85 10.37
C LEU A 45 9.43 9.45 11.16
N VAL A 46 8.36 10.27 11.11
CA VAL A 46 7.05 9.95 11.69
C VAL A 46 6.45 8.71 11.01
N ALA A 47 6.47 8.66 9.68
CA ALA A 47 5.95 7.52 8.91
C ALA A 47 6.76 6.23 9.18
N ALA A 48 8.08 6.31 9.27
CA ALA A 48 8.94 5.17 9.60
C ALA A 48 8.70 4.65 11.02
N SER A 49 8.51 5.56 11.98
CA SER A 49 8.16 5.20 13.35
C SER A 49 6.79 4.54 13.43
N PHE A 50 5.82 5.04 12.67
CA PHE A 50 4.49 4.47 12.55
C PHE A 50 4.56 3.03 12.03
N VAL A 51 5.21 2.78 10.91
CA VAL A 51 5.35 1.43 10.32
C VAL A 51 6.07 0.48 11.27
N SER A 52 7.09 0.96 11.98
CA SER A 52 7.97 0.10 12.77
C SER A 52 7.39 -0.28 14.14
N TYR A 53 6.59 0.59 14.76
CA TYR A 53 6.23 0.44 16.18
C TYR A 53 4.74 0.43 16.47
N VAL A 54 3.89 0.96 15.58
CA VAL A 54 2.49 1.24 15.92
C VAL A 54 1.55 0.08 15.58
N GLY A 55 1.97 -0.82 14.69
CA GLY A 55 1.13 -1.87 14.12
C GLY A 55 0.43 -2.78 15.14
N CYS A 56 1.07 -3.13 16.24
CA CYS A 56 0.52 -4.05 17.24
C CYS A 56 -0.57 -3.43 18.13
N PHE A 57 -0.69 -2.09 18.17
CA PHE A 57 -1.60 -1.38 19.05
C PHE A 57 -2.99 -1.20 18.43
N ASN A 58 -3.99 -1.02 19.29
CA ASN A 58 -5.32 -0.59 18.88
C ASN A 58 -5.36 0.94 18.58
N LYS A 59 -6.48 1.42 18.01
CA LYS A 59 -6.67 2.83 17.61
C LYS A 59 -6.31 3.83 18.73
N ALA A 60 -6.78 3.61 19.96
CA ALA A 60 -6.57 4.53 21.07
C ALA A 60 -5.08 4.65 21.45
N PHE A 61 -4.39 3.51 21.57
CA PHE A 61 -2.95 3.51 21.87
C PHE A 61 -2.11 4.05 20.72
N ARG A 62 -2.48 3.81 19.47
CA ARG A 62 -1.82 4.43 18.31
C ARG A 62 -1.87 5.95 18.38
N THR A 63 -3.06 6.49 18.69
CA THR A 63 -3.25 7.93 18.83
C THR A 63 -2.36 8.48 19.94
N VAL A 64 -2.42 7.93 21.14
CA VAL A 64 -1.57 8.36 22.27
C VAL A 64 -0.07 8.30 21.92
N LEU A 65 0.39 7.20 21.34
CA LEU A 65 1.80 7.02 21.00
C LEU A 65 2.27 8.05 19.97
N MET A 66 1.46 8.32 18.95
CA MET A 66 1.80 9.27 17.89
C MET A 66 1.66 10.71 18.36
N THR A 67 0.50 11.10 18.91
CA THR A 67 0.19 12.51 19.20
C THR A 67 0.77 13.00 20.51
N ASP A 68 0.83 12.16 21.55
CA ASP A 68 1.21 12.59 22.88
C ASP A 68 2.68 12.28 23.22
N ILE A 69 3.29 11.35 22.48
CA ILE A 69 4.67 10.93 22.74
C ILE A 69 5.60 11.27 21.58
N MET A 70 5.38 10.70 20.38
CA MET A 70 6.32 10.83 19.26
C MET A 70 6.39 12.25 18.70
N LEU A 71 5.25 12.84 18.36
CA LEU A 71 5.23 14.19 17.79
C LEU A 71 5.80 15.27 18.74
N PRO A 72 5.42 15.31 20.02
CA PRO A 72 6.03 16.26 20.98
C PRO A 72 7.54 16.06 21.15
N TYR A 73 8.00 14.80 21.14
CA TYR A 73 9.43 14.50 21.25
C TYR A 73 10.21 15.04 20.05
N LEU A 74 9.71 14.83 18.82
CA LEU A 74 10.34 15.34 17.61
C LEU A 74 10.34 16.86 17.56
N LYS A 75 9.24 17.51 17.95
CA LYS A 75 9.14 18.98 18.09
C LYS A 75 10.12 19.53 19.09
N SER A 76 10.30 18.89 20.24
CA SER A 76 11.26 19.32 21.28
C SER A 76 12.71 19.22 20.82
N ASN A 77 13.01 18.35 19.86
CA ASN A 77 14.32 18.20 19.24
C ASN A 77 14.50 19.08 17.98
N ASN A 78 13.56 19.99 17.69
CA ASN A 78 13.59 20.88 16.54
C ASN A 78 13.72 20.14 15.19
N VAL A 79 13.12 18.96 15.06
CA VAL A 79 13.07 18.24 13.80
C VAL A 79 12.10 18.98 12.87
N PRO A 80 12.53 19.43 11.68
CA PRO A 80 11.64 20.09 10.74
C PRO A 80 10.61 19.06 10.21
N MET A 81 9.34 19.35 10.41
CA MET A 81 8.21 18.52 9.98
C MET A 81 6.97 19.37 9.78
N SER A 82 5.98 18.85 9.08
CA SER A 82 4.66 19.46 8.90
C SER A 82 3.97 19.67 10.26
N ASP A 83 3.03 20.59 10.34
CA ASP A 83 2.34 20.88 11.59
C ASP A 83 1.56 19.68 12.13
N ASN A 84 0.98 18.89 11.24
CA ASN A 84 0.24 17.68 11.55
C ASN A 84 0.59 16.56 10.54
N PRO A 85 1.76 15.93 10.66
CA PRO A 85 2.20 14.91 9.72
C PRO A 85 1.32 13.66 9.82
N ASP A 86 0.67 13.31 8.71
CA ASP A 86 -0.11 12.08 8.60
C ASP A 86 0.73 11.00 7.91
N PRO A 87 1.08 9.89 8.61
CA PRO A 87 1.84 8.80 8.02
C PRO A 87 1.23 8.22 6.73
N LEU A 88 -0.10 8.22 6.60
CA LEU A 88 -0.76 7.69 5.42
C LEU A 88 -0.53 8.57 4.18
N VAL A 89 -0.49 9.87 4.33
CA VAL A 89 -0.20 10.80 3.22
C VAL A 89 1.20 10.60 2.65
N ILE A 90 2.15 10.24 3.52
CA ILE A 90 3.54 9.95 3.12
C ILE A 90 3.66 8.58 2.46
N LEU A 91 2.95 7.58 3.01
CA LEU A 91 3.10 6.18 2.62
C LEU A 91 2.21 5.78 1.43
N THR A 92 1.07 6.46 1.25
CA THR A 92 0.05 6.03 0.29
C THR A 92 -0.48 7.20 -0.52
N ASP A 93 -1.04 6.90 -1.67
CA ASP A 93 -1.89 7.84 -2.42
C ASP A 93 -3.33 7.33 -2.48
N ALA A 94 -4.25 8.23 -2.89
CA ALA A 94 -5.67 7.92 -2.96
C ALA A 94 -5.99 6.76 -3.92
N ALA A 95 -5.26 6.63 -5.03
CA ALA A 95 -5.44 5.55 -6.00
C ALA A 95 -5.03 4.20 -5.41
N GLN A 96 -3.95 4.16 -4.64
CA GLN A 96 -3.47 2.96 -3.97
C GLN A 96 -4.47 2.48 -2.90
N VAL A 97 -4.99 3.41 -2.07
CA VAL A 97 -6.01 3.10 -1.06
C VAL A 97 -7.29 2.61 -1.72
N ALA A 98 -7.74 3.27 -2.81
CA ALA A 98 -8.89 2.81 -3.60
C ALA A 98 -8.68 1.40 -4.16
N GLY A 99 -7.46 1.09 -4.64
CA GLY A 99 -7.09 -0.25 -5.08
C GLY A 99 -7.21 -1.29 -3.95
N TRP A 100 -6.73 -0.99 -2.75
CA TRP A 100 -6.85 -1.87 -1.59
C TRP A 100 -8.31 -2.11 -1.17
N ASN A 101 -9.14 -1.06 -1.22
CA ASN A 101 -10.57 -1.20 -0.93
C ASN A 101 -11.27 -2.09 -1.97
N ALA A 102 -10.90 -1.97 -3.25
CA ALA A 102 -11.39 -2.85 -4.31
C ALA A 102 -10.94 -4.31 -4.15
N GLU A 103 -9.77 -4.53 -3.55
CA GLU A 103 -9.25 -5.85 -3.17
C GLU A 103 -9.89 -6.41 -1.88
N GLY A 104 -10.79 -5.66 -1.23
CA GLY A 104 -11.56 -6.09 -0.05
C GLY A 104 -11.01 -5.62 1.30
N LEU A 105 -10.07 -4.67 1.34
CA LEU A 105 -9.67 -4.01 2.59
C LEU A 105 -10.81 -3.09 3.05
N PRO A 106 -11.26 -3.16 4.32
CA PRO A 106 -12.22 -2.20 4.84
C PRO A 106 -11.73 -0.75 4.72
N SER A 107 -12.65 0.18 4.48
CA SER A 107 -12.34 1.59 4.22
C SER A 107 -12.10 2.42 5.49
N ASP A 108 -12.28 1.83 6.68
CA ASP A 108 -11.99 2.51 7.93
C ASP A 108 -10.49 2.83 8.06
N ARG A 109 -10.19 3.93 8.74
CA ARG A 109 -8.82 4.43 8.86
C ARG A 109 -7.83 3.40 9.41
N VAL A 110 -8.22 2.63 10.42
CA VAL A 110 -7.33 1.63 11.03
C VAL A 110 -7.02 0.49 10.07
N SER A 111 -8.00 0.06 9.28
CA SER A 111 -7.79 -0.95 8.23
C SER A 111 -6.83 -0.44 7.15
N VAL A 112 -6.97 0.81 6.71
CA VAL A 112 -6.03 1.44 5.76
C VAL A 112 -4.64 1.58 6.36
N GLU A 113 -4.52 1.98 7.63
CA GLU A 113 -3.25 2.02 8.37
C GLU A 113 -2.59 0.64 8.42
N ASN A 114 -3.34 -0.40 8.75
CA ASN A 114 -2.85 -1.78 8.75
C ASN A 114 -2.41 -2.25 7.37
N GLY A 115 -3.14 -1.85 6.33
CA GLY A 115 -2.77 -2.07 4.93
C GLY A 115 -1.42 -1.42 4.61
N ALA A 116 -1.25 -0.15 4.96
CA ALA A 116 0.01 0.57 4.76
C ALA A 116 1.17 -0.10 5.51
N ILE A 117 1.01 -0.44 6.79
CA ILE A 117 2.03 -1.15 7.55
C ILE A 117 2.37 -2.50 6.90
N SER A 118 1.37 -3.27 6.46
CA SER A 118 1.59 -4.58 5.80
C SER A 118 2.38 -4.48 4.51
N VAL A 119 2.25 -3.36 3.78
CA VAL A 119 2.92 -3.15 2.48
C VAL A 119 4.32 -2.60 2.65
N TYR A 120 4.50 -1.66 3.57
CA TYR A 120 5.76 -0.90 3.73
C TYR A 120 6.67 -1.42 4.85
N ALA A 121 6.19 -2.34 5.70
CA ALA A 121 7.05 -2.96 6.68
C ALA A 121 8.16 -3.76 6.01
N GLU A 122 9.39 -3.53 6.43
CA GLU A 122 10.53 -4.32 5.95
C GLU A 122 10.49 -5.76 6.50
N ARG A 123 10.12 -5.91 7.78
CA ARG A 123 9.96 -7.21 8.43
C ARG A 123 8.67 -7.88 7.95
N TRP A 124 8.64 -9.22 8.01
CA TRP A 124 7.45 -9.98 7.61
C TRP A 124 6.22 -9.58 8.42
N PRO A 125 5.08 -9.27 7.78
CA PRO A 125 3.85 -8.98 8.49
C PRO A 125 3.33 -10.23 9.22
N LEU A 126 3.06 -10.08 10.52
CA LEU A 126 2.35 -11.06 11.32
C LEU A 126 1.01 -10.45 11.72
N MET A 127 -0.05 -10.94 11.08
CA MET A 127 -1.40 -10.39 11.19
C MET A 127 -2.15 -11.07 12.34
N ILE A 128 -2.58 -10.27 13.32
CA ILE A 128 -3.49 -10.66 14.38
C ILE A 128 -4.91 -10.38 13.89
N ASP A 129 -5.57 -11.39 13.34
CA ASP A 129 -6.84 -11.25 12.61
C ASP A 129 -7.88 -12.30 13.00
N PRO A 130 -8.46 -12.20 14.20
CA PRO A 130 -9.45 -13.16 14.70
C PRO A 130 -10.75 -13.15 13.88
N GLN A 131 -11.11 -12.04 13.27
CA GLN A 131 -12.31 -11.88 12.45
C GLN A 131 -12.10 -12.15 10.96
N LEU A 132 -10.89 -12.46 10.53
CA LEU A 132 -10.53 -12.83 9.16
C LEU A 132 -10.74 -11.71 8.11
N GLN A 133 -10.62 -10.45 8.49
CA GLN A 133 -10.76 -9.31 7.58
C GLN A 133 -9.51 -9.07 6.75
N GLY A 134 -8.35 -9.00 7.42
CA GLY A 134 -7.08 -8.79 6.76
C GLY A 134 -6.69 -9.94 5.84
N ILE A 135 -7.00 -11.18 6.22
CA ILE A 135 -6.67 -12.35 5.40
C ILE A 135 -7.41 -12.37 4.07
N VAL A 136 -8.66 -11.89 4.02
CA VAL A 136 -9.44 -11.81 2.77
C VAL A 136 -8.78 -10.85 1.80
N TRP A 137 -8.43 -9.66 2.27
CA TRP A 137 -7.71 -8.66 1.48
C TRP A 137 -6.35 -9.16 0.98
N VAL A 138 -5.54 -9.77 1.85
CA VAL A 138 -4.21 -10.27 1.46
C VAL A 138 -4.30 -11.37 0.41
N LYS A 139 -5.29 -12.25 0.50
CA LYS A 139 -5.53 -13.30 -0.51
C LYS A 139 -5.81 -12.73 -1.89
N GLU A 140 -6.64 -11.70 -1.97
CA GLU A 140 -6.95 -11.03 -3.22
C GLU A 140 -5.73 -10.26 -3.75
N LYS A 141 -5.11 -9.47 -2.91
CA LYS A 141 -3.91 -8.68 -3.25
C LYS A 141 -2.76 -9.52 -3.79
N GLU A 142 -2.41 -10.59 -3.08
CA GLU A 142 -1.27 -11.45 -3.43
C GLU A 142 -1.63 -12.57 -4.43
N SER A 143 -2.89 -12.65 -4.89
CA SER A 143 -3.31 -13.63 -5.91
C SER A 143 -2.47 -13.52 -7.19
N LYS A 144 -2.13 -12.29 -7.59
CA LYS A 144 -1.28 -11.97 -8.74
C LYS A 144 0.18 -12.46 -8.58
N ASN A 145 0.62 -12.69 -7.35
CA ASN A 145 1.97 -13.15 -6.99
C ASN A 145 2.02 -14.66 -6.73
N ASN A 146 1.06 -15.43 -7.25
CA ASN A 146 0.93 -16.87 -7.06
C ASN A 146 0.93 -17.27 -5.56
N LEU A 147 0.13 -16.62 -4.77
CA LEU A 147 0.03 -16.86 -3.33
C LEU A 147 -0.20 -18.33 -3.01
N GLN A 148 0.70 -18.90 -2.21
CA GLN A 148 0.59 -20.23 -1.65
C GLN A 148 0.14 -20.14 -0.20
N ILE A 149 -0.94 -20.86 0.14
CA ILE A 149 -1.50 -20.84 1.50
C ILE A 149 -1.22 -22.19 2.15
N THR A 150 -0.59 -22.16 3.32
CA THR A 150 -0.26 -23.36 4.06
C THR A 150 -0.44 -23.16 5.58
N ARG A 151 -0.27 -24.23 6.34
CA ARG A 151 -0.25 -24.23 7.80
C ARG A 151 0.97 -25.00 8.29
N LEU A 152 1.47 -24.68 9.47
CA LEU A 152 2.62 -25.39 10.03
C LEU A 152 2.38 -26.91 10.21
N THR A 153 1.11 -27.29 10.44
CA THR A 153 0.70 -28.69 10.57
C THR A 153 0.61 -29.46 9.24
N ASN A 154 0.76 -28.79 8.11
CA ASN A 154 0.60 -29.40 6.78
C ASN A 154 1.85 -30.20 6.42
N LYS A 155 1.70 -31.46 6.04
CA LYS A 155 2.81 -32.36 5.65
C LYS A 155 3.62 -31.81 4.47
N ASN A 156 2.99 -31.07 3.58
CA ASN A 156 3.61 -30.51 2.37
C ASN A 156 4.15 -29.07 2.58
N MET A 157 4.09 -28.53 3.79
CA MET A 157 4.49 -27.15 4.08
C MET A 157 5.91 -26.86 3.63
N LEU A 158 6.86 -27.75 3.94
CA LEU A 158 8.27 -27.57 3.57
C LEU A 158 8.47 -27.56 2.04
N SER A 159 7.78 -28.43 1.30
CA SER A 159 7.86 -28.44 -0.18
C SER A 159 7.26 -27.19 -0.80
N VAL A 160 6.19 -26.66 -0.23
CA VAL A 160 5.57 -25.40 -0.69
C VAL A 160 6.54 -24.24 -0.40
N MET A 161 7.15 -24.19 0.78
CA MET A 161 8.13 -23.17 1.13
C MET A 161 9.37 -23.23 0.24
N GLU A 162 9.94 -24.42 0.02
CA GLU A 162 11.10 -24.65 -0.84
C GLU A 162 10.84 -24.09 -2.25
N LYS A 163 9.75 -24.53 -2.87
CA LYS A 163 9.36 -24.08 -4.20
C LYS A 163 9.12 -22.56 -4.27
N SER A 164 8.46 -22.01 -3.27
CA SER A 164 8.14 -20.56 -3.25
C SER A 164 9.38 -19.70 -3.04
N LEU A 165 10.35 -20.16 -2.23
CA LEU A 165 11.64 -19.51 -2.06
C LEU A 165 12.42 -19.42 -3.38
N GLU A 166 12.43 -20.52 -4.16
CA GLU A 166 13.13 -20.59 -5.44
C GLU A 166 12.46 -19.77 -6.55
N THR A 167 11.13 -19.76 -6.56
CA THR A 167 10.34 -19.10 -7.63
C THR A 167 9.98 -17.64 -7.33
N GLY A 168 10.15 -17.21 -6.07
CA GLY A 168 9.75 -15.86 -5.64
C GLY A 168 8.24 -15.68 -5.44
N TRP A 169 7.50 -16.75 -5.16
CA TRP A 169 6.08 -16.69 -4.86
C TRP A 169 5.81 -16.19 -3.45
N SER A 170 4.64 -15.60 -3.25
CA SER A 170 4.18 -15.23 -1.91
C SER A 170 3.67 -16.45 -1.15
N VAL A 171 4.01 -16.58 0.12
CA VAL A 171 3.52 -17.64 1.00
C VAL A 171 2.81 -17.04 2.19
N MET A 172 1.61 -17.54 2.47
CA MET A 172 0.88 -17.24 3.69
C MET A 172 0.82 -18.47 4.59
N ILE A 173 1.30 -18.32 5.83
CA ILE A 173 1.14 -19.34 6.86
C ILE A 173 -0.04 -18.95 7.75
N GLU A 174 -1.15 -19.71 7.62
CA GLU A 174 -2.37 -19.46 8.36
C GLU A 174 -2.39 -20.09 9.74
N ASN A 175 -3.11 -19.44 10.65
CA ASN A 175 -3.46 -20.00 11.96
C ASN A 175 -2.26 -20.37 12.81
N LEU A 176 -1.25 -19.49 12.84
CA LEU A 176 -0.10 -19.63 13.72
C LEU A 176 -0.54 -19.63 15.18
N GLN A 177 0.12 -20.49 15.96
CA GLN A 177 0.06 -20.46 17.40
C GLN A 177 1.17 -19.54 17.94
N GLU A 178 1.27 -19.40 19.26
CA GLU A 178 2.27 -18.54 19.90
C GLU A 178 3.71 -19.04 19.72
N VAL A 179 3.87 -20.31 19.43
CA VAL A 179 5.19 -20.93 19.19
C VAL A 179 5.39 -21.12 17.69
N LEU A 180 6.44 -20.54 17.14
CA LEU A 180 6.89 -20.79 15.78
C LEU A 180 7.77 -22.04 15.73
N ASP A 181 7.60 -22.82 14.66
CA ASP A 181 8.46 -23.98 14.42
C ASP A 181 9.89 -23.50 14.09
N ALA A 182 10.88 -24.07 14.75
CA ALA A 182 12.29 -23.75 14.54
C ALA A 182 12.74 -23.93 13.07
N VAL A 183 12.05 -24.78 12.32
CA VAL A 183 12.34 -25.05 10.90
C VAL A 183 12.18 -23.81 10.03
N ILE A 184 11.21 -22.93 10.34
CA ILE A 184 10.98 -21.69 9.59
C ILE A 184 11.73 -20.49 10.17
N GLY A 185 12.35 -20.64 11.34
CA GLY A 185 13.10 -19.57 12.02
C GLY A 185 14.09 -18.82 11.10
N PRO A 186 14.96 -19.52 10.35
CA PRO A 186 15.90 -18.85 9.44
C PRO A 186 15.23 -18.03 8.33
N ILE A 187 14.01 -18.40 7.89
CA ILE A 187 13.25 -17.65 6.89
C ILE A 187 12.61 -16.42 7.53
N VAL A 188 12.03 -16.58 8.70
CA VAL A 188 11.43 -15.48 9.47
C VAL A 188 12.49 -14.45 9.82
N GLY A 189 13.64 -14.87 10.32
CA GLY A 189 14.78 -14.02 10.64
C GLY A 189 15.60 -13.56 9.42
N ARG A 190 15.19 -13.93 8.20
CA ARG A 190 15.87 -13.55 6.94
C ARG A 190 17.37 -13.84 6.96
N GLN A 191 17.75 -14.98 7.53
CA GLN A 191 19.14 -15.41 7.66
C GLN A 191 19.68 -15.90 6.30
N LYS A 192 20.04 -14.93 5.45
CA LYS A 192 20.53 -15.19 4.09
C LYS A 192 22.04 -15.47 4.11
N ILE A 193 22.44 -16.58 3.49
CA ILE A 193 23.84 -16.98 3.31
C ILE A 193 24.22 -16.67 1.85
N LYS A 194 25.23 -15.84 1.64
CA LYS A 194 25.71 -15.54 0.29
C LYS A 194 26.63 -16.64 -0.20
N LYS A 195 26.29 -17.30 -1.31
CA LYS A 195 27.10 -18.34 -1.95
C LYS A 195 27.29 -18.01 -3.44
N GLY A 196 28.42 -17.43 -3.78
CA GLY A 196 28.68 -16.95 -5.12
C GLY A 196 27.81 -15.74 -5.47
N ARG A 197 26.98 -15.87 -6.50
CA ARG A 197 26.03 -14.83 -6.95
C ARG A 197 24.66 -14.92 -6.28
N ASN A 198 24.32 -16.07 -5.68
CA ASN A 198 23.00 -16.35 -5.15
C ASN A 198 22.98 -16.22 -3.63
N TYR A 199 21.81 -15.92 -3.10
CA TYR A 199 21.52 -16.00 -1.67
C TYR A 199 20.80 -17.31 -1.38
N LEU A 200 21.19 -17.98 -0.31
CA LEU A 200 20.57 -19.19 0.18
C LEU A 200 19.99 -18.94 1.57
N VAL A 201 18.96 -19.69 1.92
CA VAL A 201 18.39 -19.72 3.28
C VAL A 201 18.28 -21.18 3.73
N LYS A 202 18.49 -21.41 5.01
CA LYS A 202 18.33 -22.74 5.58
C LYS A 202 16.84 -23.03 5.84
N LEU A 203 16.34 -24.14 5.30
CA LEU A 203 15.00 -24.67 5.53
C LEU A 203 15.10 -26.12 6.04
N GLY A 204 14.97 -26.32 7.34
CA GLY A 204 15.26 -27.59 7.96
C GLY A 204 16.73 -27.98 7.76
N ASP A 205 16.97 -29.13 7.13
CA ASP A 205 18.32 -29.64 6.84
C ASP A 205 18.86 -29.24 5.47
N LYS A 206 18.08 -28.51 4.66
CA LYS A 206 18.45 -28.11 3.30
C LYS A 206 18.81 -26.62 3.22
N GLU A 207 19.71 -26.30 2.30
CA GLU A 207 19.95 -24.92 1.83
C GLU A 207 19.14 -24.71 0.54
N VAL A 208 18.25 -23.73 0.54
CA VAL A 208 17.34 -23.40 -0.57
C VAL A 208 17.70 -22.04 -1.14
N GLU A 209 17.65 -21.89 -2.44
CA GLU A 209 17.88 -20.60 -3.10
C GLU A 209 16.81 -19.59 -2.71
N TYR A 210 17.25 -18.36 -2.41
CA TYR A 210 16.37 -17.29 -1.96
C TYR A 210 16.12 -16.29 -3.09
N HIS A 211 14.94 -16.27 -3.64
CA HIS A 211 14.53 -15.32 -4.66
C HIS A 211 14.12 -13.99 -4.02
N GLU A 212 14.57 -12.86 -4.56
CA GLU A 212 14.33 -11.51 -4.00
C GLU A 212 12.85 -11.13 -3.90
N LYS A 213 12.01 -11.65 -4.83
CA LYS A 213 10.58 -11.40 -4.84
C LYS A 213 9.78 -12.23 -3.84
N PHE A 214 10.43 -13.19 -3.15
CA PHE A 214 9.75 -14.00 -2.14
C PHE A 214 9.18 -13.14 -1.02
N LYS A 215 7.92 -13.40 -0.67
CA LYS A 215 7.24 -12.76 0.46
C LYS A 215 6.66 -13.80 1.40
N LEU A 216 6.84 -13.58 2.69
CA LEU A 216 6.23 -14.37 3.74
C LEU A 216 5.21 -13.52 4.49
N ILE A 217 4.00 -14.06 4.65
CA ILE A 217 2.93 -13.43 5.42
C ILE A 217 2.50 -14.41 6.49
N LEU A 218 2.53 -13.97 7.72
CA LEU A 218 2.16 -14.76 8.88
C LEU A 218 0.79 -14.29 9.38
N HIS A 219 -0.07 -15.24 9.75
CA HIS A 219 -1.42 -14.95 10.18
C HIS A 219 -1.82 -15.78 11.39
N THR A 220 -2.42 -15.14 12.39
CA THR A 220 -2.99 -15.81 13.55
C THR A 220 -4.45 -15.41 13.78
N LYS A 221 -5.24 -16.36 14.29
CA LYS A 221 -6.60 -16.12 14.79
C LYS A 221 -6.67 -15.79 16.27
N LEU A 222 -5.54 -15.86 16.97
CA LEU A 222 -5.49 -15.51 18.39
C LEU A 222 -5.75 -14.01 18.53
N ALA A 223 -6.67 -13.63 19.40
CA ALA A 223 -7.00 -12.23 19.62
C ALA A 223 -5.94 -11.46 20.43
N ASN A 224 -5.25 -12.16 21.32
CA ASN A 224 -4.20 -11.59 22.16
C ASN A 224 -3.02 -12.56 22.29
N PRO A 225 -2.25 -12.79 21.20
CA PRO A 225 -1.14 -13.73 21.23
C PRO A 225 0.06 -13.17 22.00
N HIS A 226 0.76 -14.02 22.76
CA HIS A 226 1.96 -13.69 23.51
C HIS A 226 3.18 -14.30 22.80
N TYR A 227 3.60 -13.67 21.70
CA TYR A 227 4.78 -14.10 20.98
C TYR A 227 6.07 -13.81 21.77
N PRO A 228 7.07 -14.72 21.71
CA PRO A 228 8.38 -14.47 22.30
C PRO A 228 9.05 -13.23 21.71
N PRO A 229 9.92 -12.54 22.47
CA PRO A 229 10.62 -11.33 22.00
C PRO A 229 11.38 -11.52 20.68
N GLU A 230 11.92 -12.71 20.44
CA GLU A 230 12.64 -13.05 19.21
C GLU A 230 11.72 -12.94 17.98
N VAL A 231 10.50 -13.47 18.07
CA VAL A 231 9.51 -13.40 17.00
C VAL A 231 9.05 -11.95 16.77
N GLN A 232 8.85 -11.20 17.86
CA GLN A 232 8.47 -9.79 17.78
C GLN A 232 9.56 -8.92 17.15
N ALA A 233 10.83 -9.28 17.32
CA ALA A 233 11.95 -8.59 16.70
C ALA A 233 12.08 -8.88 15.20
N GLU A 234 11.72 -10.08 14.75
CA GLU A 234 11.86 -10.53 13.36
C GLU A 234 10.62 -10.25 12.49
N CYS A 235 9.45 -10.04 13.11
CA CYS A 235 8.18 -9.77 12.44
C CYS A 235 7.64 -8.37 12.77
N THR A 236 6.78 -7.86 11.91
CA THR A 236 5.94 -6.69 12.21
C THR A 236 4.55 -7.18 12.59
N LEU A 237 4.22 -7.06 13.89
CA LEU A 237 2.89 -7.41 14.38
C LEU A 237 1.90 -6.34 13.94
N ILE A 238 0.78 -6.78 13.35
CA ILE A 238 -0.27 -5.88 12.84
C ILE A 238 -1.62 -6.32 13.40
N ASN A 239 -2.25 -5.42 14.13
CA ASN A 239 -3.53 -5.69 14.77
C ASN A 239 -4.69 -5.40 13.82
N PHE A 240 -5.23 -6.45 13.18
CA PHE A 240 -6.41 -6.40 12.32
C PHE A 240 -7.72 -6.66 13.07
N MET A 241 -7.74 -6.49 14.39
CA MET A 241 -9.00 -6.58 15.13
C MET A 241 -9.94 -5.47 14.67
N VAL A 242 -11.21 -5.86 14.51
CA VAL A 242 -12.28 -4.93 14.14
C VAL A 242 -12.40 -3.82 15.18
N THR A 243 -12.43 -2.58 14.72
CA THR A 243 -12.71 -1.42 15.55
C THR A 243 -14.23 -1.29 15.77
N GLU A 244 -14.63 -0.50 16.78
CA GLU A 244 -16.03 -0.19 17.03
C GLU A 244 -16.68 0.46 15.80
N ASP A 245 -16.02 1.47 15.20
CA ASP A 245 -16.45 2.13 13.97
C ASP A 245 -16.60 1.12 12.81
N GLY A 246 -15.60 0.24 12.61
CA GLY A 246 -15.63 -0.78 11.56
C GLY A 246 -16.72 -1.84 11.79
N LEU A 247 -17.05 -2.16 13.05
CA LEU A 247 -18.16 -3.05 13.36
C LEU A 247 -19.52 -2.39 13.10
N GLU A 248 -19.65 -1.10 13.44
CA GLU A 248 -20.85 -0.32 13.16
C GLU A 248 -21.12 -0.29 11.65
N ASP A 249 -20.13 0.03 10.84
CA ASP A 249 -20.23 0.03 9.38
C ASP A 249 -20.66 -1.33 8.81
N GLN A 250 -20.09 -2.41 9.31
CA GLN A 250 -20.45 -3.77 8.87
C GLN A 250 -21.87 -4.17 9.29
N LEU A 251 -22.29 -3.81 10.49
CA LEU A 251 -23.65 -4.07 10.96
C LEU A 251 -24.65 -3.23 10.17
N LEU A 252 -24.35 -1.95 9.93
CA LEU A 252 -25.17 -1.08 9.12
C LEU A 252 -25.33 -1.65 7.70
N ALA A 253 -24.23 -2.05 7.05
CA ALA A 253 -24.30 -2.68 5.72
C ALA A 253 -25.18 -3.93 5.72
N LYS A 254 -25.10 -4.79 6.74
CA LYS A 254 -25.96 -5.97 6.86
C LYS A 254 -27.45 -5.63 7.05
N VAL A 255 -27.74 -4.58 7.80
CA VAL A 255 -29.13 -4.10 7.97
C VAL A 255 -29.65 -3.54 6.66
N VAL A 256 -28.88 -2.66 6.01
CA VAL A 256 -29.26 -2.06 4.72
C VAL A 256 -29.46 -3.13 3.64
N THR A 257 -28.57 -4.12 3.56
CA THR A 257 -28.71 -5.24 2.62
C THR A 257 -30.03 -6.02 2.81
N LYS A 258 -30.52 -6.13 4.05
CA LYS A 258 -31.79 -6.82 4.34
C LYS A 258 -33.00 -5.94 4.11
N GLU A 259 -32.96 -4.67 4.51
CA GLU A 259 -34.08 -3.74 4.45
C GLU A 259 -34.20 -3.08 3.07
N ARG A 260 -33.07 -2.73 2.45
CA ARG A 260 -33.01 -2.01 1.18
C ARG A 260 -31.82 -2.52 0.33
N PRO A 261 -31.91 -3.75 -0.23
CA PRO A 261 -30.87 -4.34 -1.04
C PRO A 261 -30.54 -3.51 -2.28
N ASP A 262 -31.53 -2.79 -2.84
CA ASP A 262 -31.38 -1.85 -3.94
C ASP A 262 -30.36 -0.75 -3.65
N LEU A 263 -30.41 -0.15 -2.45
CA LEU A 263 -29.49 0.91 -2.04
C LEU A 263 -28.07 0.40 -1.81
N GLU A 264 -27.93 -0.80 -1.27
CA GLU A 264 -26.60 -1.39 -1.04
C GLU A 264 -25.91 -1.78 -2.35
N GLU A 265 -26.70 -2.25 -3.33
CA GLU A 265 -26.19 -2.53 -4.69
C GLU A 265 -25.76 -1.23 -5.37
N GLU A 266 -26.58 -0.19 -5.33
CA GLU A 266 -26.26 1.13 -5.88
C GLU A 266 -25.00 1.74 -5.22
N LYS A 267 -24.92 1.71 -3.89
CA LYS A 267 -23.73 2.15 -3.12
C LYS A 267 -22.48 1.40 -3.55
N THR A 268 -22.55 0.08 -3.68
CA THR A 268 -21.43 -0.75 -4.09
C THR A 268 -20.95 -0.41 -5.49
N VAL A 269 -21.90 -0.19 -6.44
CA VAL A 269 -21.57 0.24 -7.81
C VAL A 269 -20.92 1.61 -7.82
N LEU A 270 -21.46 2.58 -7.05
CA LEU A 270 -20.91 3.94 -6.97
C LEU A 270 -19.51 3.96 -6.36
N ILE A 271 -19.27 3.23 -5.28
CA ILE A 271 -17.93 3.12 -4.67
C ILE A 271 -16.94 2.51 -5.65
N ARG A 272 -17.34 1.46 -6.37
CA ARG A 272 -16.48 0.84 -7.38
C ARG A 272 -16.15 1.82 -8.51
N GLN A 273 -17.15 2.53 -9.03
CA GLN A 273 -16.94 3.56 -10.06
C GLN A 273 -16.02 4.68 -9.57
N GLN A 274 -16.22 5.17 -8.34
CA GLN A 274 -15.37 6.20 -7.74
C GLN A 274 -13.91 5.73 -7.65
N ASN A 275 -13.68 4.49 -7.20
CA ASN A 275 -12.34 3.91 -7.11
C ASN A 275 -11.71 3.75 -8.50
N GLU A 276 -12.47 3.25 -9.49
CA GLU A 276 -12.02 3.14 -10.88
C GLU A 276 -11.64 4.50 -11.48
N PHE A 277 -12.44 5.54 -11.21
CA PHE A 277 -12.13 6.90 -11.64
C PHE A 277 -10.87 7.45 -10.98
N THR A 278 -10.71 7.26 -9.67
CA THR A 278 -9.53 7.72 -8.94
C THR A 278 -8.25 7.07 -9.48
N VAL A 279 -8.27 5.76 -9.71
CA VAL A 279 -7.13 5.02 -10.29
C VAL A 279 -6.85 5.50 -11.72
N LYS A 280 -7.90 5.66 -12.54
CA LYS A 280 -7.78 6.11 -13.93
C LYS A 280 -7.25 7.53 -14.03
N SER A 281 -7.74 8.43 -13.18
CA SER A 281 -7.27 9.83 -13.13
C SER A 281 -5.76 9.88 -12.83
N LYS A 282 -5.30 9.11 -11.84
CA LYS A 282 -3.88 9.02 -11.51
C LYS A 282 -3.05 8.46 -12.66
N GLN A 283 -3.52 7.40 -13.31
CA GLN A 283 -2.83 6.82 -14.47
C GLN A 283 -2.71 7.82 -15.62
N LEU A 284 -3.79 8.57 -15.92
CA LEU A 284 -3.78 9.59 -16.97
C LEU A 284 -2.80 10.73 -16.65
N GLU A 285 -2.72 11.16 -15.38
CA GLU A 285 -1.76 12.17 -14.94
C GLU A 285 -0.31 11.70 -15.08
N ASP A 286 -0.02 10.48 -14.63
CA ASP A 286 1.30 9.87 -14.74
C ASP A 286 1.73 9.67 -16.21
N ASP A 287 0.84 9.19 -17.07
CA ASP A 287 1.07 9.01 -18.51
C ASP A 287 1.29 10.36 -19.22
N LEU A 288 0.55 11.38 -18.83
CA LEU A 288 0.70 12.73 -19.34
C LEU A 288 2.06 13.32 -18.98
N LEU A 289 2.45 13.25 -17.72
CA LEU A 289 3.74 13.74 -17.24
C LEU A 289 4.89 13.01 -17.95
N LYS A 290 4.75 11.69 -18.14
CA LYS A 290 5.73 10.89 -18.86
C LYS A 290 5.85 11.31 -20.33
N LYS A 291 4.73 11.45 -21.03
CA LYS A 291 4.71 11.92 -22.44
C LYS A 291 5.34 13.32 -22.59
N LEU A 292 5.02 14.23 -21.66
CA LEU A 292 5.63 15.55 -21.65
C LEU A 292 7.14 15.52 -21.38
N ALA A 293 7.60 14.63 -20.50
CA ALA A 293 9.02 14.47 -20.19
C ALA A 293 9.81 13.80 -21.33
N GLU A 294 9.17 12.91 -22.08
CA GLU A 294 9.76 12.18 -23.20
C GLU A 294 9.61 12.89 -24.55
N ALA A 295 8.84 14.01 -24.61
CA ALA A 295 8.62 14.75 -25.83
C ALA A 295 9.94 15.37 -26.34
N GLU A 296 10.44 14.86 -27.47
CA GLU A 296 11.59 15.39 -28.19
C GLU A 296 11.11 16.16 -29.43
N GLY A 297 11.45 17.47 -29.55
CA GLY A 297 11.16 18.28 -30.71
C GLY A 297 10.05 19.31 -30.55
N ASP A 298 9.28 19.56 -31.62
CA ASP A 298 8.20 20.55 -31.61
C ASP A 298 6.90 19.92 -31.07
N ILE A 299 6.62 20.16 -29.79
CA ILE A 299 5.42 19.66 -29.05
C ILE A 299 4.10 20.03 -29.77
N THR A 300 4.10 21.07 -30.59
CA THR A 300 2.91 21.49 -31.36
C THR A 300 2.60 20.56 -32.54
N GLU A 301 3.49 19.65 -32.91
CA GLU A 301 3.26 18.66 -33.96
C GLU A 301 2.81 17.30 -33.40
N ASP A 302 2.88 17.07 -32.09
CA ASP A 302 2.48 15.83 -31.44
C ASP A 302 0.96 15.82 -31.13
N VAL A 303 0.20 15.27 -32.08
CA VAL A 303 -1.26 15.19 -31.99
C VAL A 303 -1.68 14.26 -30.84
N ASP A 304 -0.96 13.15 -30.61
CA ASP A 304 -1.27 12.18 -29.57
C ASP A 304 -1.10 12.75 -28.17
N LEU A 305 -0.12 13.65 -27.99
CA LEU A 305 0.06 14.39 -26.75
C LEU A 305 -1.08 15.37 -26.50
N ILE A 306 -1.50 16.11 -27.53
CA ILE A 306 -2.59 17.10 -27.44
C ILE A 306 -3.92 16.40 -27.09
N GLU A 307 -4.22 15.28 -27.75
CA GLU A 307 -5.44 14.49 -27.45
C GLU A 307 -5.40 13.91 -26.03
N SER A 308 -4.25 13.44 -25.57
CA SER A 308 -4.08 12.95 -24.19
C SER A 308 -4.30 14.05 -23.14
N LEU A 309 -3.85 15.29 -23.41
CA LEU A 309 -4.10 16.47 -22.58
C LEU A 309 -5.57 16.85 -22.52
N GLU A 310 -6.26 16.81 -23.65
CA GLU A 310 -7.69 17.10 -23.70
C GLU A 310 -8.53 16.05 -22.97
N ASP A 311 -8.15 14.78 -23.06
CA ASP A 311 -8.85 13.69 -22.39
C ASP A 311 -8.57 13.71 -20.86
N ALA A 312 -7.37 14.02 -20.44
CA ALA A 312 -7.06 14.25 -19.04
C ALA A 312 -7.90 15.39 -18.45
N LYS A 313 -8.03 16.51 -19.20
CA LYS A 313 -8.86 17.65 -18.79
C LYS A 313 -10.36 17.35 -18.72
N LYS A 314 -10.88 16.47 -19.57
CA LYS A 314 -12.30 16.06 -19.52
C LYS A 314 -12.59 15.12 -18.35
N THR A 315 -11.57 14.41 -17.89
CA THR A 315 -11.70 13.38 -16.84
C THR A 315 -11.43 13.96 -15.44
N SER A 316 -10.64 15.02 -15.36
CA SER A 316 -10.40 15.82 -14.16
C SER A 316 -11.58 16.75 -13.86
#